data_7330d41ffd8b10c95faf6c3a0b032eb8
#
_entry.id   7330d41ffd8b10c95faf6c3a0b032eb8
#
_cell.length_a   1.000
_cell.length_b   1.000
_cell.length_c   1.000
_cell.angle_alpha   90.00
_cell.angle_beta   90.00
_cell.angle_gamma   90.00
#
_symmetry.space_group_name_H-M   'P 1'
#
loop_
_entity.id
_entity.type
_entity.pdbx_description
1 polymer ?
#
loop_
_entity_poly.entity_id
_entity_poly.type
_entity_poly.pdbx_seq_one_letter_code
_entity_poly.pdbx_strand_id
1 'polypeptide(L)'
;MSDLVAYVDGCSLGSPGPSGIGVIIDGSKDGTIRIAKWIGHQDNNVAEYVALLEALHCAVGLHATALHVFSDSEVVVKQMRGEYACCSPRLYSLNWTCRKLARSVNFSISHVRREQNDEANGLAGSAARRKLFRS
;
A
#
# COMPACT_ATOMS: atom_id res chain seq x y z
N MET A 1 15.81 -12.55 -11.59
CA MET A 1 14.55 -12.99 -10.97
C MET A 1 14.54 -12.55 -9.53
N SER A 2 13.51 -11.85 -9.13
CA SER A 2 13.47 -11.30 -7.80
C SER A 2 12.14 -11.60 -7.12
N ASP A 3 12.25 -12.07 -5.90
CA ASP A 3 11.12 -12.22 -4.99
C ASP A 3 11.14 -11.03 -4.07
N LEU A 4 10.13 -10.18 -4.16
CA LEU A 4 10.04 -8.97 -3.37
C LEU A 4 9.08 -9.15 -2.20
N VAL A 5 9.42 -8.49 -1.10
CA VAL A 5 8.55 -8.38 0.07
C VAL A 5 8.25 -6.90 0.29
N ALA A 6 7.00 -6.54 0.45
CA ALA A 6 6.61 -5.15 0.67
C ALA A 6 5.80 -5.01 1.95
N TYR A 7 6.08 -3.93 2.69
CA TYR A 7 5.28 -3.48 3.82
C TYR A 7 4.61 -2.18 3.39
N VAL A 8 3.29 -2.12 3.48
CA VAL A 8 2.51 -0.98 2.99
C VAL A 8 1.61 -0.42 4.08
N ASP A 9 1.41 0.88 4.05
CA ASP A 9 0.45 1.55 4.93
C ASP A 9 -0.07 2.83 4.28
N GLY A 10 -1.32 3.16 4.59
CA GLY A 10 -1.95 4.42 4.24
C GLY A 10 -2.42 5.11 5.50
N CYS A 11 -2.23 6.40 5.58
CA CYS A 11 -2.62 7.22 6.72
C CYS A 11 -3.45 8.40 6.25
N SER A 12 -4.63 8.57 6.85
CA SER A 12 -5.48 9.73 6.63
C SER A 12 -5.68 10.47 7.95
N LEU A 13 -5.31 11.73 7.97
CA LEU A 13 -5.47 12.57 9.17
C LEU A 13 -6.90 13.11 9.19
N GLY A 14 -7.80 12.36 9.84
CA GLY A 14 -9.20 12.73 9.98
C GLY A 14 -10.19 11.93 9.13
N SER A 15 -9.78 11.10 8.23
CA SER A 15 -10.55 10.18 7.39
C SER A 15 -12.00 10.64 7.06
N PRO A 16 -12.22 11.60 6.10
CA PRO A 16 -11.22 12.09 5.16
C PRO A 16 -10.35 13.19 5.74
N GLY A 17 -9.16 13.31 5.18
CA GLY A 17 -8.20 14.32 5.58
C GLY A 17 -6.93 14.23 4.77
N PRO A 18 -5.93 15.06 5.09
CA PRO A 18 -4.62 14.95 4.46
C PRO A 18 -4.09 13.54 4.61
N SER A 19 -3.63 12.96 3.52
CA SER A 19 -3.30 11.54 3.48
C SER A 19 -1.93 11.29 2.86
N GLY A 20 -1.30 10.22 3.32
CA GLY A 20 -0.01 9.80 2.82
C GLY A 20 0.09 8.29 2.77
N ILE A 21 1.05 7.82 2.01
CA ILE A 21 1.35 6.39 1.93
C ILE A 21 2.80 6.15 2.30
N GLY A 22 3.05 4.97 2.85
CA GLY A 22 4.38 4.46 3.13
C GLY A 22 4.52 3.07 2.54
N VAL A 23 5.62 2.84 1.83
CA VAL A 23 5.92 1.55 1.22
C VAL A 23 7.39 1.24 1.44
N ILE A 24 7.66 0.01 1.87
CA ILE A 24 9.03 -0.48 2.01
C ILE A 24 9.12 -1.78 1.22
N ILE A 25 10.05 -1.86 0.30
CA ILE A 25 10.22 -3.04 -0.54
C ILE A 25 11.63 -3.58 -0.36
N ASP A 26 11.70 -4.84 0.07
CA ASP A 26 12.95 -5.57 0.21
C ASP A 26 13.08 -6.61 -0.89
N GLY A 27 14.33 -6.97 -1.21
CA GLY A 27 14.64 -7.99 -2.21
C GLY A 27 15.08 -7.45 -3.56
N SER A 28 15.06 -6.14 -3.75
CA SER A 28 15.56 -5.51 -4.97
C SER A 28 17.09 -5.61 -5.02
N LYS A 29 17.64 -5.71 -6.25
CA LYS A 29 19.10 -5.70 -6.47
C LYS A 29 19.76 -4.45 -5.92
N ASP A 30 19.05 -3.33 -5.93
CA ASP A 30 19.59 -2.04 -5.52
C ASP A 30 19.34 -1.74 -4.05
N GLY A 31 18.92 -2.75 -3.29
CA GLY A 31 18.67 -2.62 -1.86
C GLY A 31 17.22 -2.32 -1.54
N THR A 32 16.98 -1.89 -0.31
CA THR A 32 15.64 -1.60 0.17
C THR A 32 15.12 -0.30 -0.45
N ILE A 33 13.89 -0.35 -0.96
CA ILE A 33 13.21 0.83 -1.51
C ILE A 33 12.25 1.35 -0.45
N ARG A 34 12.31 2.65 -0.17
CA ARG A 34 11.39 3.32 0.76
C ARG A 34 10.67 4.43 0.03
N ILE A 35 9.34 4.44 0.12
CA ILE A 35 8.50 5.43 -0.54
C ILE A 35 7.59 6.07 0.49
N ALA A 36 7.58 7.40 0.52
CA ALA A 36 6.65 8.18 1.32
C ALA A 36 6.07 9.26 0.43
N LYS A 37 4.76 9.19 0.17
CA LYS A 37 4.08 10.14 -0.74
C LYS A 37 2.85 10.74 -0.11
N TRP A 38 2.69 12.05 -0.27
CA TRP A 38 1.44 12.72 0.02
C TRP A 38 0.46 12.46 -1.14
N ILE A 39 -0.77 12.09 -0.82
CA ILE A 39 -1.76 11.69 -1.84
C ILE A 39 -3.04 12.53 -1.80
N GLY A 40 -2.97 13.71 -1.20
CA GLY A 40 -4.10 14.61 -1.15
C GLY A 40 -5.05 14.32 -0.01
N HIS A 41 -6.29 14.71 -0.16
CA HIS A 41 -7.33 14.59 0.85
C HIS A 41 -8.16 13.34 0.55
N GLN A 42 -7.97 12.28 1.32
CA GLN A 42 -8.56 10.96 1.07
C GLN A 42 -9.12 10.38 2.36
N ASP A 43 -9.94 9.32 2.26
CA ASP A 43 -10.27 8.53 3.42
C ASP A 43 -9.22 7.44 3.66
N ASN A 44 -9.28 6.84 4.82
CA ASN A 44 -8.26 5.88 5.24
C ASN A 44 -8.18 4.65 4.34
N ASN A 45 -9.31 4.12 3.90
CA ASN A 45 -9.33 2.93 3.04
C ASN A 45 -8.75 3.22 1.65
N VAL A 46 -9.02 4.42 1.11
CA VAL A 46 -8.39 4.84 -0.14
C VAL A 46 -6.88 4.90 0.02
N ALA A 47 -6.40 5.50 1.11
CA ALA A 47 -4.96 5.61 1.36
C ALA A 47 -4.31 4.22 1.44
N GLU A 48 -4.95 3.27 2.12
CA GLU A 48 -4.44 1.90 2.22
C GLU A 48 -4.33 1.23 0.85
N TYR A 49 -5.35 1.39 0.00
CA TYR A 49 -5.30 0.84 -1.36
C TYR A 49 -4.25 1.52 -2.22
N VAL A 50 -4.07 2.83 -2.08
CA VAL A 50 -3.05 3.55 -2.86
C VAL A 50 -1.65 3.06 -2.48
N ALA A 51 -1.40 2.76 -1.20
CA ALA A 51 -0.13 2.19 -0.78
C ALA A 51 0.12 0.82 -1.43
N LEU A 52 -0.89 -0.04 -1.46
CA LEU A 52 -0.81 -1.33 -2.14
C LEU A 52 -0.55 -1.15 -3.63
N LEU A 53 -1.26 -0.22 -4.27
CA LEU A 53 -1.10 0.06 -5.68
C LEU A 53 0.33 0.49 -6.00
N GLU A 54 0.93 1.33 -5.15
CA GLU A 54 2.32 1.78 -5.33
C GLU A 54 3.28 0.60 -5.28
N ALA A 55 3.10 -0.31 -4.32
CA ALA A 55 3.94 -1.50 -4.22
C ALA A 55 3.81 -2.39 -5.46
N LEU A 56 2.59 -2.57 -5.95
CA LEU A 56 2.36 -3.37 -7.15
C LEU A 56 2.97 -2.74 -8.40
N HIS A 57 2.84 -1.42 -8.56
CA HIS A 57 3.48 -0.72 -9.67
C HIS A 57 5.00 -0.88 -9.64
N CYS A 58 5.60 -0.76 -8.46
CA CYS A 58 7.04 -0.95 -8.31
C CYS A 58 7.44 -2.37 -8.71
N ALA A 59 6.72 -3.38 -8.21
CA ALA A 59 7.05 -4.77 -8.50
C ALA A 59 6.95 -5.07 -9.99
N VAL A 60 5.89 -4.61 -10.64
CA VAL A 60 5.71 -4.80 -12.09
C VAL A 60 6.81 -4.07 -12.86
N GLY A 61 7.12 -2.84 -12.48
CA GLY A 61 8.17 -2.05 -13.11
C GLY A 61 9.55 -2.66 -12.96
N LEU A 62 9.81 -3.37 -11.88
CA LEU A 62 11.07 -4.06 -11.64
C LEU A 62 11.10 -5.47 -12.24
N HIS A 63 10.03 -5.87 -12.91
CA HIS A 63 9.87 -7.22 -13.48
C HIS A 63 10.06 -8.32 -12.42
N ALA A 64 9.51 -8.09 -11.23
CA ALA A 64 9.59 -9.06 -10.14
C ALA A 64 8.87 -10.35 -10.50
N THR A 65 9.43 -11.47 -10.08
CA THR A 65 8.80 -12.78 -10.27
C THR A 65 7.65 -12.95 -9.26
N ALA A 66 7.89 -12.54 -8.03
CA ALA A 66 6.91 -12.66 -6.95
C ALA A 66 6.91 -11.42 -6.08
N LEU A 67 5.75 -11.12 -5.49
CA LEU A 67 5.59 -10.05 -4.52
C LEU A 67 4.72 -10.55 -3.39
N HIS A 68 5.25 -10.55 -2.17
CA HIS A 68 4.46 -10.77 -0.98
C HIS A 68 4.28 -9.44 -0.24
N VAL A 69 3.03 -9.06 0.04
CA VAL A 69 2.70 -7.80 0.70
C VAL A 69 2.22 -8.07 2.12
N PHE A 70 2.72 -7.26 3.06
CA PHE A 70 2.21 -7.20 4.42
C PHE A 70 1.48 -5.89 4.63
N SER A 71 0.26 -5.95 5.16
CA SER A 71 -0.56 -4.78 5.46
C SER A 71 -1.25 -4.96 6.80
N ASP A 72 -1.41 -3.88 7.55
CA ASP A 72 -2.19 -3.92 8.77
C ASP A 72 -3.67 -3.55 8.55
N SER A 73 -4.07 -3.34 7.30
CA SER A 73 -5.47 -3.14 6.94
C SER A 73 -6.15 -4.48 6.66
N GLU A 74 -6.92 -4.96 7.63
CA GLU A 74 -7.67 -6.21 7.47
C GLU A 74 -8.62 -6.15 6.28
N VAL A 75 -9.27 -5.00 6.07
CA VAL A 75 -10.23 -4.82 4.96
C VAL A 75 -9.55 -5.03 3.61
N VAL A 76 -8.42 -4.37 3.39
CA VAL A 76 -7.70 -4.47 2.12
C VAL A 76 -7.20 -5.90 1.90
N VAL A 77 -6.62 -6.51 2.94
CA VAL A 77 -6.10 -7.88 2.84
C VAL A 77 -7.22 -8.83 2.46
N LYS A 78 -8.35 -8.78 3.15
CA LYS A 78 -9.45 -9.71 2.90
C LYS A 78 -10.14 -9.47 1.57
N GLN A 79 -10.25 -8.20 1.13
CA GLN A 79 -10.79 -7.90 -0.19
C GLN A 79 -9.87 -8.41 -1.31
N MET A 80 -8.56 -8.23 -1.15
CA MET A 80 -7.60 -8.72 -2.15
C MET A 80 -7.54 -10.24 -2.21
N ARG A 81 -7.78 -10.91 -1.08
CA ARG A 81 -7.81 -12.38 -1.01
C ARG A 81 -9.16 -12.95 -1.46
N GLY A 82 -10.15 -12.11 -1.71
CA GLY A 82 -11.48 -12.54 -2.10
C GLY A 82 -12.35 -13.03 -0.94
N GLU A 83 -11.91 -12.82 0.30
CA GLU A 83 -12.69 -13.22 1.48
C GLU A 83 -13.80 -12.23 1.81
N TYR A 84 -13.61 -10.95 1.47
CA TYR A 84 -14.63 -9.91 1.57
C TYR A 84 -14.92 -9.35 0.19
N ALA A 85 -16.18 -9.09 -0.09
CA ALA A 85 -16.55 -8.36 -1.30
C ALA A 85 -16.17 -6.89 -1.15
N CYS A 86 -15.69 -6.29 -2.25
CA CYS A 86 -15.46 -4.84 -2.29
C CYS A 86 -16.75 -4.17 -2.72
N CYS A 87 -17.53 -3.68 -1.76
CA CYS A 87 -18.87 -3.11 -2.00
C CYS A 87 -18.88 -1.60 -2.13
N SER A 88 -17.77 -0.92 -1.80
CA SER A 88 -17.70 0.53 -1.84
C SER A 88 -17.36 1.01 -3.25
N PRO A 89 -18.20 1.86 -3.85
CA PRO A 89 -17.91 2.42 -5.17
C PRO A 89 -16.56 3.17 -5.22
N ARG A 90 -16.19 3.84 -4.12
CA ARG A 90 -14.91 4.56 -4.04
C ARG A 90 -13.71 3.64 -4.18
N LEU A 91 -13.84 2.41 -3.69
CA LEU A 91 -12.74 1.45 -3.65
C LEU A 91 -12.72 0.53 -4.87
N TYR A 92 -13.79 0.50 -5.63
CA TYR A 92 -13.95 -0.43 -6.74
C TYR A 92 -12.81 -0.36 -7.76
N SER A 93 -12.54 0.85 -8.27
CA SER A 93 -11.51 1.00 -9.30
C SER A 93 -10.11 0.70 -8.75
N LEU A 94 -9.85 1.08 -7.49
CA LEU A 94 -8.57 0.77 -6.85
C LEU A 94 -8.40 -0.73 -6.65
N ASN A 95 -9.43 -1.39 -6.13
CA ASN A 95 -9.41 -2.84 -5.95
C ASN A 95 -9.21 -3.55 -7.28
N TRP A 96 -9.96 -3.15 -8.32
CA TRP A 96 -9.86 -3.74 -9.65
C TRP A 96 -8.44 -3.57 -10.23
N THR A 97 -7.89 -2.37 -10.13
CA THR A 97 -6.54 -2.07 -10.64
C THR A 97 -5.49 -2.90 -9.91
N CYS A 98 -5.57 -2.97 -8.58
CA CYS A 98 -4.65 -3.78 -7.79
C CYS A 98 -4.74 -5.26 -8.16
N ARG A 99 -5.95 -5.78 -8.33
CA ARG A 99 -6.13 -7.18 -8.74
C ARG A 99 -5.55 -7.43 -10.13
N LYS A 100 -5.73 -6.49 -11.04
CA LYS A 100 -5.19 -6.61 -12.40
C LYS A 100 -3.67 -6.66 -12.39
N LEU A 101 -3.03 -5.73 -11.66
CA LEU A 101 -1.58 -5.71 -11.54
C LEU A 101 -1.04 -6.97 -10.83
N ALA A 102 -1.77 -7.46 -9.84
CA ALA A 102 -1.38 -8.65 -9.09
C ALA A 102 -1.28 -9.89 -9.99
N ARG A 103 -2.01 -9.92 -11.10
CA ARG A 103 -1.92 -11.04 -12.06
C ARG A 103 -0.60 -11.08 -12.82
N SER A 104 0.14 -9.98 -12.83
CA SER A 104 1.43 -9.89 -13.54
C SER A 104 2.60 -10.43 -12.75
N VAL A 105 2.38 -10.78 -11.48
CA VAL A 105 3.40 -11.34 -10.60
C VAL A 105 2.80 -12.51 -9.82
N ASN A 106 3.63 -13.32 -9.21
CA ASN A 106 3.15 -14.29 -8.23
C ASN A 106 2.88 -13.53 -6.92
N PHE A 107 1.63 -13.13 -6.74
CA PHE A 107 1.21 -12.23 -5.68
C PHE A 107 0.61 -12.96 -4.49
N SER A 108 0.98 -12.50 -3.29
CA SER A 108 0.32 -12.90 -2.05
C SER A 108 0.28 -11.72 -1.09
N ILE A 109 -0.69 -11.72 -0.19
CA ILE A 109 -0.86 -10.65 0.78
C ILE A 109 -1.27 -11.24 2.12
N SER A 110 -0.67 -10.74 3.20
CA SER A 110 -0.94 -11.19 4.56
C SER A 110 -1.21 -9.99 5.47
N HIS A 111 -2.09 -10.20 6.44
CA HIS A 111 -2.35 -9.24 7.49
C HIS A 111 -1.27 -9.34 8.56
N VAL A 112 -0.77 -8.18 9.01
CA VAL A 112 0.13 -8.07 10.15
C VAL A 112 -0.45 -7.09 11.16
N ARG A 113 -0.01 -7.18 12.41
CA ARG A 113 -0.39 -6.18 13.40
C ARG A 113 0.32 -4.87 13.12
N ARG A 114 -0.28 -3.78 13.60
CA ARG A 114 0.26 -2.44 13.42
C ARG A 114 1.71 -2.34 13.92
N GLU A 115 2.04 -2.97 15.04
CA GLU A 115 3.39 -2.94 15.62
C GLU A 115 4.43 -3.58 14.70
N GLN A 116 4.01 -4.51 13.88
CA GLN A 116 4.88 -5.19 12.91
C GLN A 116 5.02 -4.41 11.61
N ASN A 117 4.29 -3.31 11.47
CA ASN A 117 4.27 -2.47 10.27
C ASN A 117 4.73 -1.03 10.58
N ASP A 118 5.51 -0.87 11.65
CA ASP A 118 5.90 0.44 12.19
C ASP A 118 6.59 1.34 11.19
N GLU A 119 7.50 0.80 10.40
CA GLU A 119 8.27 1.62 9.46
C GLU A 119 7.37 2.18 8.35
N ALA A 120 6.50 1.35 7.78
CA ALA A 120 5.53 1.81 6.79
C ALA A 120 4.55 2.82 7.39
N ASN A 121 4.09 2.56 8.62
CA ASN A 121 3.22 3.49 9.36
C ASN A 121 3.89 4.85 9.53
N GLY A 122 5.17 4.85 9.90
CA GLY A 122 5.94 6.09 10.08
C GLY A 122 6.07 6.88 8.79
N LEU A 123 6.35 6.20 7.69
CA LEU A 123 6.45 6.84 6.39
C LEU A 123 5.11 7.43 5.94
N ALA A 124 4.03 6.68 6.12
CA ALA A 124 2.68 7.13 5.74
C ALA A 124 2.26 8.35 6.56
N GLY A 125 2.45 8.31 7.87
CA GLY A 125 2.10 9.42 8.76
C GLY A 125 2.92 10.67 8.47
N SER A 126 4.21 10.51 8.23
CA SER A 126 5.09 11.60 7.85
C SER A 126 4.64 12.25 6.54
N ALA A 127 4.30 11.44 5.53
CA ALA A 127 3.82 11.92 4.25
C ALA A 127 2.48 12.65 4.39
N ALA A 128 1.55 12.12 5.21
CA ALA A 128 0.26 12.75 5.45
C ALA A 128 0.40 14.14 6.07
N ARG A 129 1.37 14.31 6.96
CA ARG A 129 1.61 15.58 7.65
C ARG A 129 2.44 16.58 6.84
N ARG A 130 3.03 16.15 5.74
CA ARG A 130 3.99 16.94 4.97
C ARG A 130 3.45 18.33 4.58
N LYS A 131 2.18 18.41 4.19
CA LYS A 131 1.56 19.64 3.73
C LYS A 131 0.98 20.49 4.84
N LEU A 132 0.91 19.98 6.07
CA LEU A 132 0.34 20.72 7.20
C LEU A 132 1.20 21.92 7.61
N PHE A 133 2.50 21.86 7.34
CA PHE A 133 3.46 22.87 7.75
C PHE A 133 3.91 23.76 6.60
N ARG A 134 3.25 23.65 5.45
CA ARG A 134 3.49 24.53 4.31
C ARG A 134 2.38 25.54 4.22
N SER A 135 2.77 26.78 4.32
CA SER A 135 1.84 27.90 4.12
C SER A 135 1.64 28.19 2.64
#